data_106028cf03cc82447c0f1a7ee441b899
#
_entry.id   106028cf03cc82447c0f1a7ee441b899
#
_cell.length_a   1.000
_cell.length_b   1.000
_cell.length_c   1.000
_cell.angle_alpha   90.00
_cell.angle_beta   90.00
_cell.angle_gamma   90.00
#
_symmetry.space_group_name_H-M   'P 1'
#
loop_
_entity.id
_entity.type
_entity.pdbx_description
1 polymer ?
#
loop_
_entity_poly.entity_id
_entity_poly.type
_entity_poly.pdbx_seq_one_letter_code
_entity_poly.pdbx_strand_id
1 'polypeptide(L)'
;MSASWQARLAAFVVRRRVKPALADMRDIARVRRAFDSPLPAPRGVRLRPDVIGGVAGEWVEAASAPPAADALLYLHGGGFVGCSPRTHRPLTAALARQGFRVFVPDYRLAPEHPFPAAPQDALAVWRALRAAHGGGRLGVAGDSAGGNLALGLMLALKDAGGPLPDAAALFSPALDLVEESASLRLNSERDAMFDGPQLVHLVEAYLAGADAQQPLASPLRGDLRGLPPLLLHVGADEVLRDDSLRLAAQARALGVHVELRVFERVPHVWQLLGWLPEARASVAAAARFLKTAQPHEGPEWLDVLIVGAGLSGVGAAVHLQRHCPGKSFALLEARQALGGTWDLFRYPGVRSDSD
;
A
#
# COMPACT_ATOMS: atom_id res chain seq x y z
N MET A 1 -11.65 15.09 0.29
CA MET A 1 -12.70 15.40 -0.74
C MET A 1 -13.99 14.75 -0.27
N SER A 2 -15.13 15.44 -0.34
CA SER A 2 -16.42 14.83 0.00
C SER A 2 -16.73 13.69 -0.96
N ALA A 3 -17.25 12.58 -0.43
CA ALA A 3 -17.63 11.42 -1.24
C ALA A 3 -18.66 11.77 -2.31
N SER A 4 -18.46 11.27 -3.54
CA SER A 4 -19.43 11.42 -4.62
C SER A 4 -20.74 10.69 -4.29
N TRP A 5 -21.84 11.07 -4.98
CA TRP A 5 -23.09 10.34 -4.85
C TRP A 5 -22.96 8.89 -5.34
N GLN A 6 -22.08 8.66 -6.34
CA GLN A 6 -21.78 7.33 -6.86
C GLN A 6 -21.13 6.45 -5.79
N ALA A 7 -20.16 6.97 -5.02
CA ALA A 7 -19.52 6.23 -3.93
C ALA A 7 -20.53 5.85 -2.84
N ARG A 8 -21.42 6.77 -2.47
CA ARG A 8 -22.51 6.50 -1.51
C ARG A 8 -23.47 5.41 -2.01
N LEU A 9 -23.83 5.46 -3.29
CA LEU A 9 -24.67 4.43 -3.91
C LEU A 9 -23.96 3.09 -3.93
N ALA A 10 -22.68 3.05 -4.32
CA ALA A 10 -21.88 1.82 -4.31
C ALA A 10 -21.80 1.22 -2.90
N ALA A 11 -21.48 2.00 -1.88
CA ALA A 11 -21.44 1.55 -0.49
C ALA A 11 -22.82 1.02 -0.04
N PHE A 12 -23.93 1.68 -0.43
CA PHE A 12 -25.26 1.22 -0.12
C PHE A 12 -25.58 -0.15 -0.78
N VAL A 13 -25.22 -0.31 -2.06
CA VAL A 13 -25.46 -1.56 -2.79
C VAL A 13 -24.62 -2.70 -2.21
N VAL A 14 -23.31 -2.45 -1.93
CA VAL A 14 -22.42 -3.44 -1.31
C VAL A 14 -22.97 -3.86 0.06
N ARG A 15 -23.41 -2.91 0.88
CA ARG A 15 -24.03 -3.19 2.19
C ARG A 15 -25.28 -4.07 2.09
N ARG A 16 -26.10 -3.88 1.04
CA ARG A 16 -27.36 -4.63 0.87
C ARG A 16 -27.19 -5.97 0.18
N ARG A 17 -26.17 -6.12 -0.65
CA ARG A 17 -26.00 -7.32 -1.49
C ARG A 17 -24.81 -8.20 -1.07
N VAL A 18 -23.68 -7.58 -0.70
CA VAL A 18 -22.44 -8.30 -0.39
C VAL A 18 -22.32 -8.60 1.10
N LYS A 19 -22.53 -7.62 1.96
CA LYS A 19 -22.37 -7.80 3.41
C LYS A 19 -23.20 -8.95 3.98
N PRO A 20 -24.51 -9.15 3.61
CA PRO A 20 -25.26 -10.30 4.09
C PRO A 20 -24.75 -11.65 3.55
N ALA A 21 -24.15 -11.68 2.35
CA ALA A 21 -23.53 -12.87 1.81
C ALA A 21 -22.26 -13.27 2.58
N LEU A 22 -21.60 -12.31 3.21
CA LEU A 22 -20.39 -12.47 4.03
C LEU A 22 -20.67 -12.52 5.55
N ALA A 23 -21.94 -12.63 5.96
CA ALA A 23 -22.30 -12.60 7.38
C ALA A 23 -21.81 -13.82 8.16
N ASP A 24 -21.58 -14.96 7.49
CA ASP A 24 -20.94 -16.15 8.06
C ASP A 24 -19.73 -16.53 7.21
N MET A 25 -18.55 -16.17 7.67
CA MET A 25 -17.29 -16.42 6.97
C MET A 25 -16.67 -17.80 7.29
N ARG A 26 -17.33 -18.64 8.08
CA ARG A 26 -16.94 -20.05 8.27
C ARG A 26 -17.20 -20.86 7.03
N ASP A 27 -18.27 -20.54 6.29
CA ASP A 27 -18.56 -21.17 4.99
C ASP A 27 -17.70 -20.54 3.88
N ILE A 28 -16.47 -21.06 3.73
CA ILE A 28 -15.53 -20.59 2.71
C ILE A 28 -16.12 -20.71 1.29
N ALA A 29 -16.92 -21.73 1.01
CA ALA A 29 -17.56 -21.88 -0.31
C ALA A 29 -18.56 -20.74 -0.57
N ARG A 30 -19.28 -20.29 0.45
CA ARG A 30 -20.18 -19.13 0.37
C ARG A 30 -19.37 -17.82 0.18
N VAL A 31 -18.28 -17.66 0.92
CA VAL A 31 -17.38 -16.50 0.78
C VAL A 31 -16.84 -16.43 -0.65
N ARG A 32 -16.34 -17.55 -1.20
CA ARG A 32 -15.85 -17.63 -2.59
C ARG A 32 -16.93 -17.23 -3.59
N ARG A 33 -18.16 -17.74 -3.45
CA ARG A 33 -19.28 -17.33 -4.32
C ARG A 33 -19.60 -15.84 -4.23
N ALA A 34 -19.46 -15.24 -3.06
CA ALA A 34 -19.68 -13.81 -2.88
C ALA A 34 -18.58 -12.96 -3.55
N PHE A 35 -17.35 -13.45 -3.54
CA PHE A 35 -16.21 -12.78 -4.17
C PHE A 35 -16.10 -13.02 -5.67
N ASP A 36 -16.52 -14.18 -6.16
CA ASP A 36 -16.44 -14.57 -7.58
C ASP A 36 -17.63 -14.01 -8.39
N SER A 37 -17.81 -12.70 -8.30
CA SER A 37 -18.79 -12.04 -9.15
C SER A 37 -18.27 -11.94 -10.58
N PRO A 38 -19.03 -12.44 -11.58
CA PRO A 38 -18.62 -12.36 -12.97
C PRO A 38 -18.62 -10.90 -13.44
N LEU A 39 -17.45 -10.31 -13.54
CA LEU A 39 -17.28 -9.00 -14.13
C LEU A 39 -16.98 -9.13 -15.63
N PRO A 40 -17.52 -8.24 -16.47
CA PRO A 40 -17.25 -8.30 -17.90
C PRO A 40 -15.75 -8.11 -18.18
N ALA A 41 -15.25 -8.80 -19.21
CA ALA A 41 -13.87 -8.63 -19.63
C ALA A 41 -13.59 -7.16 -19.97
N PRO A 42 -12.51 -6.56 -19.46
CA PRO A 42 -12.20 -5.18 -19.72
C PRO A 42 -11.84 -4.95 -21.20
N ARG A 43 -12.35 -3.87 -21.78
CA ARG A 43 -12.04 -3.48 -23.17
C ARG A 43 -10.70 -2.74 -23.24
N GLY A 44 -10.01 -2.81 -24.41
CA GLY A 44 -8.80 -2.04 -24.66
C GLY A 44 -7.55 -2.53 -23.93
N VAL A 45 -7.57 -3.77 -23.45
CA VAL A 45 -6.42 -4.49 -22.89
C VAL A 45 -6.30 -5.87 -23.54
N ARG A 46 -5.07 -6.35 -23.59
CA ARG A 46 -4.74 -7.73 -23.96
C ARG A 46 -4.52 -8.53 -22.68
N LEU A 47 -5.15 -9.69 -22.59
CA LEU A 47 -4.96 -10.67 -21.53
C LEU A 47 -4.14 -11.82 -22.11
N ARG A 48 -3.02 -12.16 -21.50
CA ARG A 48 -2.15 -13.25 -21.95
C ARG A 48 -1.80 -14.14 -20.75
N PRO A 49 -2.30 -15.39 -20.74
CA PRO A 49 -1.89 -16.37 -19.74
C PRO A 49 -0.39 -16.61 -19.78
N ASP A 50 0.21 -16.83 -18.63
CA ASP A 50 1.64 -17.13 -18.50
C ASP A 50 1.90 -17.93 -17.22
N VAL A 51 3.09 -18.54 -17.12
CA VAL A 51 3.57 -19.22 -15.90
C VAL A 51 4.90 -18.59 -15.53
N ILE A 52 4.93 -17.92 -14.38
CA ILE A 52 6.13 -17.21 -13.91
C ILE A 52 6.51 -17.74 -12.53
N GLY A 53 7.76 -18.14 -12.36
CA GLY A 53 8.23 -18.76 -11.12
C GLY A 53 7.50 -20.05 -10.75
N GLY A 54 6.94 -20.75 -11.73
CA GLY A 54 6.14 -21.96 -11.52
C GLY A 54 4.68 -21.69 -11.12
N VAL A 55 4.26 -20.43 -11.06
CA VAL A 55 2.89 -20.02 -10.72
C VAL A 55 2.17 -19.54 -11.96
N ALA A 56 1.01 -20.13 -12.25
CA ALA A 56 0.14 -19.67 -13.32
C ALA A 56 -0.39 -18.26 -13.03
N GLY A 57 -0.68 -17.51 -14.08
CA GLY A 57 -1.22 -16.15 -13.94
C GLY A 57 -1.53 -15.55 -15.30
N GLU A 58 -1.78 -14.26 -15.31
CA GLU A 58 -2.01 -13.54 -16.56
C GLU A 58 -1.31 -12.19 -16.59
N TRP A 59 -0.80 -11.84 -17.76
CA TRP A 59 -0.42 -10.49 -18.12
C TRP A 59 -1.65 -9.70 -18.55
N VAL A 60 -1.78 -8.50 -17.99
CA VAL A 60 -2.77 -7.51 -18.40
C VAL A 60 -2.01 -6.31 -18.95
N GLU A 61 -2.16 -6.04 -20.25
CA GLU A 61 -1.40 -5.03 -20.99
C GLU A 61 -2.36 -4.15 -21.79
N ALA A 62 -2.12 -2.83 -21.83
CA ALA A 62 -2.86 -1.99 -22.75
C ALA A 62 -2.58 -2.42 -24.19
N ALA A 63 -3.58 -2.36 -25.09
CA ALA A 63 -3.42 -2.78 -26.46
C ALA A 63 -2.32 -1.99 -27.21
N SER A 64 -2.03 -0.76 -26.75
CA SER A 64 -1.00 0.15 -27.27
C SER A 64 0.27 0.24 -26.43
N ALA A 65 0.45 -0.64 -25.44
CA ALA A 65 1.61 -0.59 -24.54
C ALA A 65 2.91 -0.92 -25.30
N PRO A 66 3.98 -0.11 -25.10
CA PRO A 66 5.28 -0.44 -25.67
C PRO A 66 5.88 -1.68 -24.97
N PRO A 67 6.74 -2.46 -25.64
CA PRO A 67 7.37 -3.66 -25.07
C PRO A 67 8.20 -3.41 -23.81
N ALA A 68 8.80 -2.21 -23.68
CA ALA A 68 9.64 -1.79 -22.56
C ALA A 68 8.87 -1.00 -21.47
N ALA A 69 7.56 -1.18 -21.38
CA ALA A 69 6.77 -0.52 -20.34
C ALA A 69 7.16 -1.04 -18.94
N ASP A 70 7.01 -0.17 -17.94
CA ASP A 70 7.18 -0.51 -16.55
C ASP A 70 6.32 -1.73 -16.17
N ALA A 71 6.86 -2.65 -15.39
CA ALA A 71 6.15 -3.84 -14.95
C ALA A 71 5.63 -3.70 -13.53
N LEU A 72 4.53 -4.37 -13.27
CA LEU A 72 3.87 -4.37 -11.96
C LEU A 72 3.44 -5.81 -11.61
N LEU A 73 3.90 -6.30 -10.48
CA LEU A 73 3.31 -7.49 -9.87
C LEU A 73 2.08 -7.05 -9.09
N TYR A 74 0.91 -7.60 -9.43
CA TYR A 74 -0.32 -7.33 -8.70
C TYR A 74 -0.78 -8.58 -7.95
N LEU A 75 -0.84 -8.50 -6.62
CA LEU A 75 -1.33 -9.56 -5.75
C LEU A 75 -2.78 -9.25 -5.37
N HIS A 76 -3.71 -10.10 -5.80
CA HIS A 76 -5.13 -9.86 -5.60
C HIS A 76 -5.59 -10.11 -4.17
N GLY A 77 -6.69 -9.46 -3.75
CA GLY A 77 -7.37 -9.70 -2.49
C GLY A 77 -8.19 -10.98 -2.48
N GLY A 78 -9.06 -11.12 -1.48
CA GLY A 78 -9.95 -12.27 -1.35
C GLY A 78 -9.77 -13.07 -0.05
N GLY A 79 -9.22 -12.45 1.01
CA GLY A 79 -9.06 -13.06 2.33
C GLY A 79 -8.17 -14.30 2.33
N PHE A 80 -7.27 -14.43 1.37
CA PHE A 80 -6.41 -15.60 1.10
C PHE A 80 -7.17 -16.88 0.72
N VAL A 81 -8.50 -16.84 0.66
CA VAL A 81 -9.36 -18.02 0.42
C VAL A 81 -10.10 -17.94 -0.90
N GLY A 82 -10.14 -16.80 -1.55
CA GLY A 82 -10.95 -16.60 -2.77
C GLY A 82 -10.37 -15.58 -3.70
N CYS A 83 -11.16 -15.20 -4.71
CA CYS A 83 -10.74 -14.37 -5.84
C CYS A 83 -9.71 -15.04 -6.76
N SER A 84 -9.30 -14.33 -7.79
CA SER A 84 -8.38 -14.81 -8.82
C SER A 84 -7.91 -13.61 -9.67
N PRO A 85 -6.95 -13.79 -10.59
CA PRO A 85 -6.63 -12.77 -11.59
C PRO A 85 -7.86 -12.24 -12.32
N ARG A 86 -8.82 -13.13 -12.62
CA ARG A 86 -10.05 -12.81 -13.35
C ARG A 86 -10.94 -11.81 -12.59
N THR A 87 -11.10 -11.97 -11.28
CA THR A 87 -11.95 -11.08 -10.47
C THR A 87 -11.37 -9.67 -10.37
N HIS A 88 -10.04 -9.54 -10.49
CA HIS A 88 -9.31 -8.27 -10.37
C HIS A 88 -9.02 -7.59 -11.71
N ARG A 89 -9.44 -8.17 -12.85
CA ARG A 89 -9.28 -7.56 -14.18
C ARG A 89 -9.76 -6.11 -14.30
N PRO A 90 -10.86 -5.66 -13.67
CA PRO A 90 -11.24 -4.25 -13.75
C PRO A 90 -10.16 -3.29 -13.23
N LEU A 91 -9.54 -3.62 -12.10
CA LEU A 91 -8.49 -2.82 -11.48
C LEU A 91 -7.16 -2.97 -12.21
N THR A 92 -6.75 -4.20 -12.53
CA THR A 92 -5.48 -4.45 -13.22
C THR A 92 -5.48 -3.90 -14.64
N ALA A 93 -6.62 -3.93 -15.35
CA ALA A 93 -6.79 -3.25 -16.64
C ALA A 93 -6.75 -1.71 -16.50
N ALA A 94 -7.26 -1.17 -15.40
CA ALA A 94 -7.15 0.27 -15.15
C ALA A 94 -5.68 0.69 -14.94
N LEU A 95 -4.90 -0.11 -14.21
CA LEU A 95 -3.45 0.08 -14.07
C LEU A 95 -2.71 -0.10 -15.39
N ALA A 96 -3.08 -1.11 -16.18
CA ALA A 96 -2.48 -1.33 -17.50
C ALA A 96 -2.72 -0.14 -18.45
N ARG A 97 -3.91 0.48 -18.43
CA ARG A 97 -4.21 1.70 -19.19
C ARG A 97 -3.39 2.92 -18.73
N GLN A 98 -2.86 2.88 -17.51
CA GLN A 98 -1.88 3.87 -17.02
C GLN A 98 -0.45 3.59 -17.53
N GLY A 99 -0.24 2.56 -18.34
CA GLY A 99 1.03 2.26 -19.00
C GLY A 99 1.89 1.21 -18.31
N PHE A 100 1.32 0.41 -17.42
CA PHE A 100 2.01 -0.74 -16.84
C PHE A 100 1.75 -2.03 -17.63
N ARG A 101 2.71 -2.94 -17.60
CA ARG A 101 2.50 -4.35 -17.85
C ARG A 101 2.25 -5.03 -16.51
N VAL A 102 1.02 -5.48 -16.28
CA VAL A 102 0.63 -6.00 -14.97
C VAL A 102 0.59 -7.52 -15.02
N PHE A 103 1.42 -8.19 -14.22
CA PHE A 103 1.32 -9.63 -14.00
C PHE A 103 0.50 -9.92 -12.75
N VAL A 104 -0.49 -10.78 -12.87
CA VAL A 104 -1.39 -11.17 -11.78
C VAL A 104 -1.28 -12.69 -11.61
N PRO A 105 -0.59 -13.19 -10.58
CA PRO A 105 -0.50 -14.61 -10.32
C PRO A 105 -1.81 -15.16 -9.77
N ASP A 106 -2.13 -16.38 -10.16
CA ASP A 106 -3.18 -17.21 -9.57
C ASP A 106 -2.54 -18.03 -8.44
N TYR A 107 -2.16 -17.34 -7.38
CA TYR A 107 -1.45 -17.92 -6.26
C TYR A 107 -2.34 -18.90 -5.48
N ARG A 108 -1.75 -19.89 -4.84
CA ARG A 108 -2.44 -20.94 -4.08
C ARG A 108 -3.24 -20.36 -2.93
N LEU A 109 -4.49 -20.81 -2.80
CA LEU A 109 -5.46 -20.33 -1.83
C LEU A 109 -5.68 -21.34 -0.70
N ALA A 110 -5.98 -20.84 0.48
CA ALA A 110 -6.46 -21.58 1.61
C ALA A 110 -7.98 -21.90 1.44
N PRO A 111 -8.50 -22.94 2.08
CA PRO A 111 -7.81 -23.86 2.98
C PRO A 111 -7.04 -24.98 2.29
N GLU A 112 -7.15 -25.15 0.95
CA GLU A 112 -6.48 -26.22 0.22
C GLU A 112 -4.96 -26.10 0.30
N HIS A 113 -4.46 -24.86 0.31
CA HIS A 113 -3.06 -24.52 0.44
C HIS A 113 -2.89 -23.40 1.48
N PRO A 114 -2.85 -23.75 2.76
CA PRO A 114 -2.75 -22.75 3.81
C PRO A 114 -1.37 -22.05 3.81
N PHE A 115 -1.22 -21.08 4.68
CA PHE A 115 0.04 -20.41 4.95
C PHE A 115 1.18 -21.44 5.17
N PRO A 116 2.36 -21.23 4.58
CA PRO A 116 2.80 -20.05 3.83
C PRO A 116 2.74 -20.19 2.29
N ALA A 117 1.81 -20.96 1.73
CA ALA A 117 1.77 -21.25 0.29
C ALA A 117 1.69 -19.97 -0.57
N ALA A 118 0.75 -19.07 -0.29
CA ALA A 118 0.58 -17.81 -1.03
C ALA A 118 1.81 -16.88 -0.95
N PRO A 119 2.44 -16.63 0.22
CA PRO A 119 3.71 -15.92 0.30
C PRO A 119 4.86 -16.55 -0.51
N GLN A 120 4.95 -17.89 -0.53
CA GLN A 120 5.96 -18.61 -1.31
C GLN A 120 5.75 -18.38 -2.81
N ASP A 121 4.51 -18.44 -3.27
CA ASP A 121 4.16 -18.19 -4.67
C ASP A 121 4.48 -16.75 -5.07
N ALA A 122 4.11 -15.76 -4.24
CA ALA A 122 4.42 -14.37 -4.48
C ALA A 122 5.94 -14.13 -4.59
N LEU A 123 6.74 -14.76 -3.72
CA LEU A 123 8.19 -14.67 -3.74
C LEU A 123 8.81 -15.35 -4.98
N ALA A 124 8.30 -16.51 -5.38
CA ALA A 124 8.75 -17.23 -6.57
C ALA A 124 8.48 -16.40 -7.84
N VAL A 125 7.28 -15.85 -7.95
CA VAL A 125 6.89 -14.98 -9.06
C VAL A 125 7.76 -13.73 -9.11
N TRP A 126 7.96 -13.05 -7.98
CA TRP A 126 8.79 -11.85 -7.92
C TRP A 126 10.21 -12.10 -8.40
N ARG A 127 10.85 -13.16 -7.89
CA ARG A 127 12.23 -13.52 -8.27
C ARG A 127 12.36 -13.79 -9.77
N ALA A 128 11.39 -14.51 -10.35
CA ALA A 128 11.39 -14.82 -11.77
C ALA A 128 11.10 -13.56 -12.62
N LEU A 129 10.15 -12.71 -12.21
CA LEU A 129 9.91 -11.43 -12.87
C LEU A 129 11.14 -10.54 -12.84
N ARG A 130 11.78 -10.40 -11.68
CA ARG A 130 12.97 -9.55 -11.54
C ARG A 130 14.15 -10.05 -12.37
N ALA A 131 14.35 -11.36 -12.45
CA ALA A 131 15.40 -11.97 -13.27
C ALA A 131 15.15 -11.76 -14.78
N ALA A 132 13.88 -11.80 -15.22
CA ALA A 132 13.50 -11.62 -16.61
C ALA A 132 13.35 -10.15 -17.03
N HIS A 133 13.25 -9.22 -16.05
CA HIS A 133 13.00 -7.80 -16.32
C HIS A 133 14.28 -7.08 -16.74
N GLY A 134 14.41 -6.80 -18.03
CA GLY A 134 15.64 -6.27 -18.65
C GLY A 134 15.85 -4.75 -18.52
N GLY A 135 15.02 -4.06 -17.75
CA GLY A 135 15.11 -2.60 -17.56
C GLY A 135 13.73 -1.97 -17.31
N GLY A 136 13.71 -0.70 -16.91
CA GLY A 136 12.50 -0.03 -16.44
C GLY A 136 12.18 -0.33 -14.97
N ARG A 137 11.09 0.23 -14.48
CA ARG A 137 10.66 0.07 -13.09
C ARG A 137 9.88 -1.25 -12.92
N LEU A 138 10.09 -1.91 -11.80
CA LEU A 138 9.32 -3.07 -11.38
C LEU A 138 8.74 -2.82 -10.00
N GLY A 139 7.45 -2.53 -9.96
CA GLY A 139 6.70 -2.28 -8.73
C GLY A 139 5.91 -3.48 -8.25
N VAL A 140 5.35 -3.36 -7.05
CA VAL A 140 4.35 -4.29 -6.51
C VAL A 140 3.11 -3.54 -6.09
N ALA A 141 1.94 -4.14 -6.31
CA ALA A 141 0.69 -3.63 -5.76
C ALA A 141 -0.17 -4.79 -5.28
N GLY A 142 -1.10 -4.49 -4.37
CA GLY A 142 -2.06 -5.48 -3.91
C GLY A 142 -3.17 -4.84 -3.10
N ASP A 143 -4.27 -5.54 -2.98
CA ASP A 143 -5.42 -5.11 -2.21
C ASP A 143 -5.76 -6.12 -1.12
N SER A 144 -6.27 -5.65 0.02
CA SER A 144 -6.75 -6.52 1.11
C SER A 144 -5.68 -7.57 1.50
N ALA A 145 -5.98 -8.86 1.42
CA ALA A 145 -5.04 -9.96 1.60
C ALA A 145 -3.83 -9.88 0.63
N GLY A 146 -4.03 -9.41 -0.61
CA GLY A 146 -2.94 -9.17 -1.55
C GLY A 146 -2.01 -8.04 -1.13
N GLY A 147 -2.53 -7.04 -0.41
CA GLY A 147 -1.74 -6.00 0.23
C GLY A 147 -0.85 -6.54 1.36
N ASN A 148 -1.35 -7.52 2.11
CA ASN A 148 -0.56 -8.29 3.08
C ASN A 148 0.58 -9.03 2.37
N LEU A 149 0.24 -9.80 1.32
CA LEU A 149 1.24 -10.54 0.55
C LEU A 149 2.31 -9.62 -0.04
N ALA A 150 1.93 -8.41 -0.51
CA ALA A 150 2.87 -7.44 -1.06
C ALA A 150 3.84 -6.90 0.00
N LEU A 151 3.35 -6.57 1.20
CA LEU A 151 4.20 -6.11 2.29
C LEU A 151 5.08 -7.26 2.83
N GLY A 152 4.51 -8.47 3.01
CA GLY A 152 5.24 -9.68 3.40
C GLY A 152 6.33 -10.05 2.40
N LEU A 153 6.06 -9.93 1.10
CA LEU A 153 7.04 -10.11 0.05
C LEU A 153 8.24 -9.16 0.20
N MET A 154 7.99 -7.88 0.44
CA MET A 154 9.06 -6.89 0.62
C MET A 154 9.92 -7.20 1.85
N LEU A 155 9.30 -7.61 2.97
CA LEU A 155 10.03 -8.04 4.17
C LEU A 155 10.90 -9.27 3.89
N ALA A 156 10.34 -10.31 3.26
CA ALA A 156 11.08 -11.52 2.92
C ALA A 156 12.26 -11.26 1.95
N LEU A 157 12.08 -10.35 1.00
CA LEU A 157 13.14 -9.93 0.08
C LEU A 157 14.25 -9.19 0.83
N LYS A 158 13.88 -8.25 1.70
CA LYS A 158 14.83 -7.50 2.52
C LYS A 158 15.65 -8.42 3.42
N ASP A 159 15.00 -9.32 4.13
CA ASP A 159 15.65 -10.26 5.04
C ASP A 159 16.62 -11.21 4.29
N ALA A 160 16.31 -11.52 3.04
CA ALA A 160 17.19 -12.32 2.16
C ALA A 160 18.26 -11.47 1.43
N GLY A 161 18.34 -10.16 1.65
CA GLY A 161 19.25 -9.27 0.90
C GLY A 161 18.94 -9.20 -0.59
N GLY A 162 17.71 -9.51 -0.99
CA GLY A 162 17.28 -9.52 -2.38
C GLY A 162 16.80 -8.14 -2.89
N PRO A 163 16.70 -7.98 -4.20
CA PRO A 163 16.27 -6.70 -4.79
C PRO A 163 14.78 -6.41 -4.48
N LEU A 164 14.54 -5.26 -3.84
CA LEU A 164 13.22 -4.77 -3.52
C LEU A 164 12.50 -4.19 -4.75
N PRO A 165 11.16 -4.05 -4.70
CA PRO A 165 10.41 -3.26 -5.67
C PRO A 165 10.85 -1.80 -5.68
N ASP A 166 10.70 -1.12 -6.81
CA ASP A 166 10.99 0.32 -6.93
C ASP A 166 9.99 1.19 -6.13
N ALA A 167 8.76 0.70 -5.96
CA ALA A 167 7.72 1.28 -5.12
C ALA A 167 6.58 0.26 -4.92
N ALA A 168 5.74 0.49 -3.92
CA ALA A 168 4.56 -0.34 -3.67
C ALA A 168 3.28 0.49 -3.54
N ALA A 169 2.14 -0.06 -4.01
CA ALA A 169 0.82 0.51 -3.82
C ALA A 169 -0.13 -0.50 -3.17
N LEU A 170 -0.60 -0.21 -1.96
CA LEU A 170 -1.46 -1.08 -1.18
C LEU A 170 -2.85 -0.47 -1.02
N PHE A 171 -3.88 -1.22 -1.41
CA PHE A 171 -5.27 -0.79 -1.36
C PHE A 171 -6.01 -1.55 -0.26
N SER A 172 -6.48 -0.84 0.77
CA SER A 172 -7.19 -1.43 1.91
C SER A 172 -6.53 -2.69 2.48
N PRO A 173 -5.20 -2.69 2.72
CA PRO A 173 -4.46 -3.91 3.06
C PRO A 173 -4.84 -4.46 4.43
N ALA A 174 -4.87 -5.80 4.59
CA ALA A 174 -5.05 -6.51 5.85
C ALA A 174 -3.69 -6.91 6.42
N LEU A 175 -3.12 -6.15 7.34
CA LEU A 175 -1.70 -6.24 7.70
C LEU A 175 -1.43 -6.83 9.09
N ASP A 176 -2.46 -6.98 9.90
CA ASP A 176 -2.37 -7.53 11.26
C ASP A 176 -3.42 -8.63 11.47
N LEU A 177 -3.00 -9.87 11.33
CA LEU A 177 -3.86 -11.04 11.50
C LEU A 177 -4.05 -11.44 12.96
N VAL A 178 -3.46 -10.70 13.90
CA VAL A 178 -3.65 -10.84 15.35
C VAL A 178 -4.87 -10.03 15.85
N GLU A 179 -5.46 -9.22 14.97
CA GLU A 179 -6.70 -8.45 15.20
C GLU A 179 -6.63 -7.38 16.31
N GLU A 180 -5.50 -6.69 16.41
CA GLU A 180 -5.33 -5.60 17.40
C GLU A 180 -5.89 -4.24 16.92
N SER A 181 -6.28 -4.11 15.66
CA SER A 181 -6.78 -2.85 15.11
C SER A 181 -8.16 -2.50 15.64
N ALA A 182 -8.30 -1.33 16.29
CA ALA A 182 -9.57 -0.90 16.88
C ALA A 182 -10.69 -0.76 15.84
N SER A 183 -10.36 -0.38 14.60
CA SER A 183 -11.34 -0.25 13.51
C SER A 183 -12.04 -1.56 13.17
N LEU A 184 -11.45 -2.73 13.45
CA LEU A 184 -12.11 -4.03 13.27
C LEU A 184 -13.47 -4.09 13.99
N ARG A 185 -13.57 -3.51 15.17
CA ARG A 185 -14.80 -3.46 15.96
C ARG A 185 -15.57 -2.17 15.73
N LEU A 186 -14.90 -1.02 15.81
CA LEU A 186 -15.53 0.30 15.78
C LEU A 186 -16.17 0.62 14.41
N ASN A 187 -15.66 0.05 13.33
CA ASN A 187 -16.18 0.27 12.01
C ASN A 187 -17.10 -0.86 11.49
N SER A 188 -17.29 -1.96 12.22
CA SER A 188 -18.12 -3.10 11.76
C SER A 188 -19.52 -2.68 11.28
N GLU A 189 -20.19 -1.77 11.97
CA GLU A 189 -21.48 -1.28 11.53
C GLU A 189 -21.37 -0.31 10.34
N ARG A 190 -20.27 0.43 10.25
CA ARG A 190 -20.06 1.47 9.24
C ARG A 190 -19.51 0.90 7.94
N ASP A 191 -18.71 -0.14 8.00
CA ASP A 191 -18.16 -0.82 6.83
C ASP A 191 -19.28 -1.38 5.96
N ALA A 192 -19.19 -1.10 4.67
CA ALA A 192 -20.20 -1.53 3.71
C ALA A 192 -20.13 -3.02 3.36
N MET A 193 -18.98 -3.66 3.58
CA MET A 193 -18.71 -5.02 3.11
C MET A 193 -18.52 -6.02 4.25
N PHE A 194 -17.75 -5.64 5.29
CA PHE A 194 -17.35 -6.57 6.34
C PHE A 194 -17.99 -6.28 7.69
N ASP A 195 -18.16 -7.35 8.45
CA ASP A 195 -18.26 -7.33 9.89
C ASP A 195 -16.90 -7.78 10.43
N GLY A 196 -16.19 -6.86 11.11
CA GLY A 196 -14.80 -7.09 11.50
C GLY A 196 -14.55 -8.38 12.27
N PRO A 197 -15.33 -8.71 13.34
CA PRO A 197 -15.21 -9.96 14.07
C PRO A 197 -15.32 -11.24 13.24
N GLN A 198 -15.98 -11.19 12.07
CA GLN A 198 -16.09 -12.37 11.21
C GLN A 198 -14.80 -12.67 10.43
N LEU A 199 -13.90 -11.70 10.29
CA LEU A 199 -12.64 -11.88 9.54
C LEU A 199 -11.73 -12.94 10.18
N VAL A 200 -11.86 -13.20 11.48
CA VAL A 200 -11.12 -14.26 12.20
C VAL A 200 -11.24 -15.61 11.50
N HIS A 201 -12.39 -15.94 10.92
CA HIS A 201 -12.60 -17.23 10.26
C HIS A 201 -11.81 -17.38 8.95
N LEU A 202 -11.56 -16.26 8.25
CA LEU A 202 -10.68 -16.26 7.09
C LEU A 202 -9.21 -16.40 7.52
N VAL A 203 -8.84 -15.75 8.62
CA VAL A 203 -7.51 -15.85 9.22
C VAL A 203 -7.23 -17.28 9.68
N GLU A 204 -8.18 -17.91 10.40
CA GLU A 204 -8.09 -19.30 10.84
C GLU A 204 -7.91 -20.26 9.65
N ALA A 205 -8.72 -20.10 8.59
CA ALA A 205 -8.62 -20.90 7.39
C ALA A 205 -7.28 -20.73 6.66
N TYR A 206 -6.75 -19.49 6.65
CA TYR A 206 -5.47 -19.17 6.02
C TYR A 206 -4.29 -19.70 6.81
N LEU A 207 -4.25 -19.46 8.11
CA LEU A 207 -3.12 -19.83 8.97
C LEU A 207 -3.06 -21.32 9.26
N ALA A 208 -4.20 -22.00 9.34
CA ALA A 208 -4.31 -23.44 9.68
C ALA A 208 -3.43 -23.82 10.90
N GLY A 209 -3.44 -22.97 11.92
CA GLY A 209 -2.66 -23.17 13.16
C GLY A 209 -1.25 -22.58 13.16
N ALA A 210 -0.81 -21.95 12.06
CA ALA A 210 0.45 -21.22 12.08
C ALA A 210 0.36 -19.96 12.96
N ASP A 211 1.51 -19.53 13.50
CA ASP A 211 1.59 -18.34 14.35
C ASP A 211 1.25 -17.06 13.56
N ALA A 212 0.19 -16.38 13.97
CA ALA A 212 -0.25 -15.12 13.39
C ALA A 212 0.72 -13.96 13.66
N GLN A 213 1.60 -14.06 14.67
CA GLN A 213 2.50 -12.98 15.02
C GLN A 213 3.74 -12.90 14.13
N GLN A 214 4.04 -13.95 13.37
CA GLN A 214 5.20 -13.93 12.49
C GLN A 214 5.06 -12.87 11.38
N PRO A 215 6.14 -12.15 11.02
CA PRO A 215 6.09 -11.04 10.05
C PRO A 215 5.59 -11.42 8.66
N LEU A 216 5.70 -12.68 8.26
CA LEU A 216 5.20 -13.12 6.97
C LEU A 216 3.67 -13.31 6.96
N ALA A 217 3.06 -13.51 8.13
CA ALA A 217 1.60 -13.57 8.31
C ALA A 217 1.03 -12.18 8.63
N SER A 218 1.62 -11.48 9.59
CA SER A 218 1.25 -10.12 10.01
C SER A 218 2.38 -9.13 9.72
N PRO A 219 2.53 -8.65 8.48
CA PRO A 219 3.69 -7.88 8.06
C PRO A 219 3.81 -6.51 8.75
N LEU A 220 2.76 -6.02 9.39
CA LEU A 220 2.84 -4.85 10.27
C LEU A 220 3.75 -5.05 11.49
N ARG A 221 4.11 -6.30 11.82
CA ARG A 221 5.01 -6.68 12.93
C ARG A 221 6.45 -6.84 12.49
N GLY A 222 6.73 -6.71 11.19
CA GLY A 222 8.07 -6.81 10.63
C GLY A 222 8.89 -5.53 10.79
N ASP A 223 10.18 -5.64 10.52
CA ASP A 223 11.06 -4.47 10.46
C ASP A 223 10.87 -3.70 9.14
N LEU A 224 10.24 -2.55 9.20
CA LEU A 224 9.91 -1.74 8.03
C LEU A 224 11.08 -0.86 7.53
N ARG A 225 12.23 -0.81 8.22
CA ARG A 225 13.38 -0.02 7.80
C ARG A 225 13.88 -0.42 6.41
N GLY A 226 14.16 0.56 5.58
CA GLY A 226 14.72 0.33 4.24
C GLY A 226 13.71 -0.24 3.23
N LEU A 227 12.43 -0.29 3.55
CA LEU A 227 11.41 -0.62 2.57
C LEU A 227 11.33 0.46 1.47
N PRO A 228 10.91 0.10 0.26
CA PRO A 228 10.70 1.05 -0.83
C PRO A 228 9.56 2.03 -0.49
N PRO A 229 9.39 3.11 -1.28
CA PRO A 229 8.25 4.01 -1.11
C PRO A 229 6.91 3.28 -1.14
N LEU A 230 6.01 3.65 -0.22
CA LEU A 230 4.69 3.04 -0.05
C LEU A 230 3.58 4.04 -0.32
N LEU A 231 2.63 3.68 -1.14
CA LEU A 231 1.35 4.38 -1.26
C LEU A 231 0.26 3.51 -0.62
N LEU A 232 -0.51 4.11 0.28
CA LEU A 232 -1.60 3.46 1.01
C LEU A 232 -2.91 4.19 0.74
N HIS A 233 -3.90 3.48 0.21
CA HIS A 233 -5.26 3.99 0.05
C HIS A 233 -6.23 3.11 0.84
N VAL A 234 -7.07 3.73 1.67
CA VAL A 234 -8.05 3.01 2.51
C VAL A 234 -9.32 3.85 2.67
N GLY A 235 -10.46 3.21 2.85
CA GLY A 235 -11.71 3.87 3.17
C GLY A 235 -11.84 4.23 4.66
N ALA A 236 -12.40 5.40 4.96
CA ALA A 236 -12.56 5.89 6.32
C ALA A 236 -13.46 4.98 7.19
N ASP A 237 -14.43 4.33 6.57
CA ASP A 237 -15.40 3.48 7.25
C ASP A 237 -15.01 2.00 7.26
N GLU A 238 -13.87 1.62 6.67
CA GLU A 238 -13.41 0.23 6.59
C GLU A 238 -12.94 -0.31 7.94
N VAL A 239 -13.24 -1.59 8.19
CA VAL A 239 -12.73 -2.33 9.36
C VAL A 239 -11.20 -2.47 9.33
N LEU A 240 -10.57 -2.47 8.15
CA LEU A 240 -9.12 -2.56 7.96
C LEU A 240 -8.41 -1.18 7.93
N ARG A 241 -9.14 -0.08 8.22
CA ARG A 241 -8.58 1.27 8.17
C ARG A 241 -7.31 1.42 9.00
N ASP A 242 -7.36 0.96 10.23
CA ASP A 242 -6.28 1.21 11.19
C ASP A 242 -4.98 0.48 10.83
N ASP A 243 -5.04 -0.62 10.09
CA ASP A 243 -3.84 -1.28 9.55
C ASP A 243 -3.03 -0.34 8.65
N SER A 244 -3.71 0.38 7.75
CA SER A 244 -3.06 1.37 6.91
C SER A 244 -2.53 2.56 7.71
N LEU A 245 -3.27 3.04 8.72
CA LEU A 245 -2.84 4.13 9.59
C LEU A 245 -1.60 3.75 10.41
N ARG A 246 -1.60 2.55 10.99
CA ARG A 246 -0.48 2.00 11.77
C ARG A 246 0.75 1.79 10.89
N LEU A 247 0.59 1.19 9.70
CA LEU A 247 1.70 1.03 8.75
C LEU A 247 2.31 2.39 8.38
N ALA A 248 1.47 3.38 8.04
CA ALA A 248 1.97 4.69 7.67
C ALA A 248 2.74 5.37 8.80
N ALA A 249 2.24 5.27 10.03
CA ALA A 249 2.90 5.87 11.20
C ALA A 249 4.23 5.19 11.49
N GLN A 250 4.27 3.85 11.52
CA GLN A 250 5.47 3.08 11.82
C GLN A 250 6.55 3.24 10.73
N ALA A 251 6.16 3.13 9.46
CA ALA A 251 7.09 3.23 8.34
C ALA A 251 7.71 4.63 8.23
N ARG A 252 6.91 5.69 8.42
CA ARG A 252 7.42 7.07 8.45
C ARG A 252 8.39 7.31 9.60
N ALA A 253 8.10 6.79 10.78
CA ALA A 253 8.99 6.88 11.95
C ALA A 253 10.35 6.20 11.70
N LEU A 254 10.41 5.27 10.75
CA LEU A 254 11.62 4.55 10.34
C LEU A 254 12.24 5.10 9.03
N GLY A 255 11.82 6.30 8.60
CA GLY A 255 12.38 6.98 7.42
C GLY A 255 11.86 6.48 6.07
N VAL A 256 10.85 5.62 6.04
CA VAL A 256 10.26 5.17 4.77
C VAL A 256 9.31 6.24 4.22
N HIS A 257 9.45 6.55 2.94
CA HIS A 257 8.50 7.45 2.27
C HIS A 257 7.12 6.81 2.16
N VAL A 258 6.11 7.43 2.76
CA VAL A 258 4.74 6.92 2.74
C VAL A 258 3.74 7.99 2.37
N GLU A 259 3.02 7.79 1.26
CA GLU A 259 1.80 8.52 0.95
C GLU A 259 0.58 7.74 1.45
N LEU A 260 -0.15 8.29 2.42
CA LEU A 260 -1.42 7.73 2.90
C LEU A 260 -2.57 8.64 2.49
N ARG A 261 -3.61 8.04 1.91
CA ARG A 261 -4.86 8.73 1.60
C ARG A 261 -6.05 7.94 2.10
N VAL A 262 -6.85 8.56 2.96
CA VAL A 262 -8.12 8.03 3.46
C VAL A 262 -9.26 8.60 2.63
N PHE A 263 -10.11 7.73 2.09
CA PHE A 263 -11.25 8.11 1.25
C PHE A 263 -12.57 7.96 2.03
N GLU A 264 -13.43 8.97 1.91
CA GLU A 264 -14.71 8.97 2.61
C GLU A 264 -15.77 8.12 1.90
N ARG A 265 -16.50 7.31 2.67
CA ARG A 265 -17.70 6.59 2.23
C ARG A 265 -17.54 5.73 0.97
N VAL A 266 -16.38 5.15 0.76
CA VAL A 266 -16.12 4.16 -0.27
C VAL A 266 -16.24 2.75 0.32
N PRO A 267 -16.69 1.74 -0.45
CA PRO A 267 -16.65 0.35 0.00
C PRO A 267 -15.21 -0.19 -0.04
N HIS A 268 -14.96 -1.32 0.62
CA HIS A 268 -13.67 -2.00 0.57
C HIS A 268 -13.24 -2.29 -0.88
N VAL A 269 -11.98 -1.98 -1.20
CA VAL A 269 -11.38 -2.12 -2.55
C VAL A 269 -12.24 -1.49 -3.66
N TRP A 270 -12.73 -0.26 -3.43
CA TRP A 270 -13.56 0.47 -4.40
C TRP A 270 -12.89 0.67 -5.76
N GLN A 271 -11.59 0.48 -5.85
CA GLN A 271 -10.82 0.55 -7.10
C GLN A 271 -11.29 -0.45 -8.16
N LEU A 272 -11.92 -1.56 -7.74
CA LEU A 272 -12.57 -2.51 -8.64
C LEU A 272 -13.78 -1.89 -9.39
N LEU A 273 -14.35 -0.84 -8.85
CA LEU A 273 -15.52 -0.16 -9.40
C LEU A 273 -15.10 1.03 -10.29
N GLY A 274 -14.48 0.76 -11.43
CA GLY A 274 -13.86 1.77 -12.31
C GLY A 274 -14.80 2.90 -12.82
N TRP A 275 -16.11 2.78 -12.60
CA TRP A 275 -17.07 3.83 -12.87
C TRP A 275 -17.12 4.93 -11.77
N LEU A 276 -16.55 4.64 -10.57
CA LEU A 276 -16.44 5.62 -9.49
C LEU A 276 -15.37 6.67 -9.78
N PRO A 277 -15.64 7.95 -9.56
CA PRO A 277 -14.62 9.00 -9.61
C PRO A 277 -13.46 8.71 -8.65
N GLU A 278 -13.76 8.25 -7.43
CA GLU A 278 -12.77 7.89 -6.40
C GLU A 278 -11.88 6.74 -6.83
N ALA A 279 -12.43 5.74 -7.53
CA ALA A 279 -11.63 4.63 -8.05
C ALA A 279 -10.65 5.11 -9.12
N ARG A 280 -11.12 5.94 -10.07
CA ARG A 280 -10.25 6.52 -11.10
C ARG A 280 -9.16 7.40 -10.49
N ALA A 281 -9.51 8.24 -9.51
CA ALA A 281 -8.55 9.09 -8.82
C ALA A 281 -7.51 8.28 -8.03
N SER A 282 -7.95 7.20 -7.35
CA SER A 282 -7.09 6.28 -6.61
C SER A 282 -6.10 5.58 -7.54
N VAL A 283 -6.57 5.00 -8.65
CA VAL A 283 -5.71 4.31 -9.62
C VAL A 283 -4.74 5.27 -10.31
N ALA A 284 -5.19 6.46 -10.70
CA ALA A 284 -4.31 7.45 -11.33
C ALA A 284 -3.21 7.94 -10.36
N ALA A 285 -3.55 8.13 -9.08
CA ALA A 285 -2.57 8.48 -8.05
C ALA A 285 -1.55 7.36 -7.81
N ALA A 286 -2.03 6.11 -7.71
CA ALA A 286 -1.16 4.95 -7.55
C ALA A 286 -0.22 4.77 -8.75
N ALA A 287 -0.74 4.91 -9.96
CA ALA A 287 0.07 4.82 -11.17
C ALA A 287 1.16 5.89 -11.24
N ARG A 288 0.83 7.14 -10.90
CA ARG A 288 1.82 8.22 -10.82
C ARG A 288 2.88 7.91 -9.77
N PHE A 289 2.46 7.54 -8.56
CA PHE A 289 3.37 7.19 -7.48
C PHE A 289 4.34 6.07 -7.87
N LEU A 290 3.83 4.94 -8.38
CA LEU A 290 4.64 3.80 -8.83
C LEU A 290 5.67 4.17 -9.90
N LYS A 291 5.38 5.17 -10.73
CA LYS A 291 6.29 5.65 -11.79
C LYS A 291 7.33 6.64 -11.29
N THR A 292 7.01 7.45 -10.30
CA THR A 292 7.83 8.63 -9.95
C THR A 292 8.45 8.55 -8.55
N ALA A 293 7.91 7.72 -7.64
CA ALA A 293 8.48 7.60 -6.31
C ALA A 293 9.92 7.07 -6.39
N GLN A 294 10.82 7.79 -5.75
CA GLN A 294 12.19 7.36 -5.57
C GLN A 294 12.30 6.69 -4.20
N PRO A 295 13.14 5.65 -4.04
CA PRO A 295 13.55 5.23 -2.72
C PRO A 295 14.05 6.49 -1.98
N HIS A 296 13.65 6.66 -0.75
CA HIS A 296 14.37 7.60 0.10
C HIS A 296 15.82 7.10 0.08
N GLU A 297 16.73 7.88 -0.46
CA GLU A 297 18.13 7.71 -0.11
C GLU A 297 18.13 7.83 1.40
N GLY A 298 18.34 6.77 2.12
CA GLY A 298 18.06 6.48 3.53
C GLY A 298 17.93 7.67 4.48
N PRO A 299 17.54 7.55 5.73
CA PRO A 299 17.43 8.71 6.59
C PRO A 299 18.72 9.50 6.40
N GLU A 300 18.61 10.77 6.01
CA GLU A 300 19.75 11.69 6.16
C GLU A 300 20.13 11.59 7.63
N TRP A 301 21.10 10.75 7.93
CA TRP A 301 21.69 10.72 9.25
C TRP A 301 22.37 12.05 9.40
N LEU A 302 21.64 12.97 10.01
CA LEU A 302 22.21 14.24 10.39
C LEU A 302 22.91 14.02 11.73
N ASP A 303 24.18 14.37 11.79
CA ASP A 303 24.90 14.40 13.05
C ASP A 303 24.28 15.43 13.99
N VAL A 304 23.73 16.53 13.44
CA VAL A 304 23.13 17.62 14.21
C VAL A 304 21.85 18.13 13.53
N LEU A 305 20.76 18.21 14.30
CA LEU A 305 19.53 18.89 13.90
C LEU A 305 19.41 20.21 14.67
N ILE A 306 19.40 21.34 13.96
CA ILE A 306 19.20 22.66 14.52
C ILE A 306 17.72 23.04 14.37
N VAL A 307 17.02 23.34 15.45
CA VAL A 307 15.63 23.76 15.43
C VAL A 307 15.53 25.27 15.61
N GLY A 308 14.98 25.96 14.61
CA GLY A 308 14.89 27.41 14.53
C GLY A 308 16.02 28.02 13.73
N ALA A 309 15.68 28.87 12.76
CA ALA A 309 16.62 29.60 11.90
C ALA A 309 16.74 31.10 12.27
N GLY A 310 16.63 31.41 13.56
CA GLY A 310 16.99 32.68 14.10
C GLY A 310 18.52 32.86 14.20
N LEU A 311 18.99 33.96 14.81
CA LEU A 311 20.43 34.28 14.92
C LEU A 311 21.24 33.11 15.52
N SER A 312 20.74 32.50 16.59
CA SER A 312 21.42 31.40 17.28
C SER A 312 21.49 30.13 16.39
N GLY A 313 20.40 29.77 15.70
CA GLY A 313 20.40 28.60 14.81
C GLY A 313 21.30 28.77 13.59
N VAL A 314 21.29 29.96 12.98
CA VAL A 314 22.19 30.28 11.86
C VAL A 314 23.64 30.31 12.36
N GLY A 315 23.89 30.91 13.54
CA GLY A 315 25.21 30.92 14.17
C GLY A 315 25.75 29.52 14.45
N ALA A 316 24.92 28.62 14.97
CA ALA A 316 25.27 27.24 15.20
C ALA A 316 25.61 26.51 13.88
N ALA A 317 24.81 26.70 12.82
CA ALA A 317 25.07 26.13 11.49
C ALA A 317 26.42 26.59 10.92
N VAL A 318 26.71 27.92 11.00
CA VAL A 318 27.98 28.47 10.54
C VAL A 318 29.17 27.93 11.37
N HIS A 319 28.97 27.76 12.68
CA HIS A 319 30.01 27.20 13.56
C HIS A 319 30.28 25.73 13.20
N LEU A 320 29.26 24.91 13.02
CA LEU A 320 29.41 23.52 12.58
C LEU A 320 30.12 23.43 11.23
N GLN A 321 29.73 24.26 10.25
CA GLN A 321 30.37 24.29 8.96
C GLN A 321 31.87 24.63 9.01
N ARG A 322 32.28 25.54 9.90
CA ARG A 322 33.66 25.99 10.03
C ARG A 322 34.53 25.07 10.86
N HIS A 323 34.01 24.54 11.94
CA HIS A 323 34.79 23.81 12.93
C HIS A 323 34.56 22.29 12.92
N CYS A 324 33.49 21.82 12.29
CA CYS A 324 33.14 20.40 12.18
C CYS A 324 32.78 20.02 10.72
N PRO A 325 33.68 20.23 9.74
CA PRO A 325 33.37 20.10 8.31
C PRO A 325 32.98 18.67 7.89
N GLY A 326 33.24 17.66 8.75
CA GLY A 326 32.84 16.26 8.52
C GLY A 326 31.48 15.90 9.13
N LYS A 327 30.76 16.87 9.75
CA LYS A 327 29.46 16.65 10.35
C LYS A 327 28.34 17.14 9.44
N SER A 328 27.34 16.27 9.22
CA SER A 328 26.12 16.64 8.52
C SER A 328 25.17 17.34 9.47
N PHE A 329 24.50 18.40 9.01
CA PHE A 329 23.47 19.07 9.79
C PHE A 329 22.33 19.57 8.91
N ALA A 330 21.14 19.69 9.50
CA ALA A 330 20.01 20.40 8.92
C ALA A 330 19.49 21.44 9.89
N LEU A 331 18.88 22.49 9.33
CA LEU A 331 18.26 23.57 10.06
C LEU A 331 16.78 23.58 9.73
N LEU A 332 15.92 23.30 10.72
CA LEU A 332 14.47 23.33 10.59
C LEU A 332 13.93 24.69 11.01
N GLU A 333 13.14 25.32 10.13
CA GLU A 333 12.44 26.57 10.41
C GLU A 333 10.94 26.39 10.17
N ALA A 334 10.12 26.82 11.12
CA ALA A 334 8.67 26.74 11.00
C ALA A 334 8.09 27.80 10.05
N ARG A 335 8.84 28.85 9.71
CA ARG A 335 8.45 29.92 8.80
C ARG A 335 9.06 29.72 7.42
N GLN A 336 8.59 30.51 6.46
CA GLN A 336 9.08 30.47 5.08
C GLN A 336 10.40 31.24 4.87
N ALA A 337 10.91 31.91 5.89
CA ALA A 337 12.14 32.71 5.82
C ALA A 337 13.05 32.49 7.04
N LEU A 338 14.36 32.57 6.79
CA LEU A 338 15.40 32.61 7.84
C LEU A 338 15.39 33.95 8.53
N GLY A 339 15.89 34.02 9.77
CA GLY A 339 16.10 35.28 10.49
C GLY A 339 15.37 35.42 11.84
N GLY A 340 14.41 34.52 12.12
CA GLY A 340 13.70 34.46 13.39
C GLY A 340 13.07 35.83 13.76
N THR A 341 13.41 36.36 14.93
CA THR A 341 12.93 37.67 15.42
C THR A 341 13.27 38.81 14.47
N TRP A 342 14.43 38.78 13.82
CA TRP A 342 14.86 39.82 12.90
C TRP A 342 14.14 39.81 11.55
N ASP A 343 13.59 38.71 11.15
CA ASP A 343 12.68 38.67 10.01
C ASP A 343 11.25 39.09 10.38
N LEU A 344 10.85 38.87 11.64
CA LEU A 344 9.53 39.22 12.13
C LEU A 344 9.37 40.74 12.36
N PHE A 345 10.39 41.40 12.91
CA PHE A 345 10.36 42.81 13.29
C PHE A 345 11.27 43.63 12.37
N ARG A 346 10.73 44.14 11.27
CA ARG A 346 11.45 44.89 10.24
C ARG A 346 11.25 46.41 10.36
N TYR A 347 11.38 46.99 11.57
CA TYR A 347 11.25 48.42 11.78
C TYR A 347 12.46 49.02 12.48
N PRO A 348 12.79 50.32 12.26
CA PRO A 348 13.93 50.97 12.92
C PRO A 348 13.81 50.97 14.45
N GLY A 349 14.90 50.66 15.16
CA GLY A 349 14.94 50.65 16.60
C GLY A 349 14.53 49.34 17.29
N VAL A 350 14.27 48.28 16.53
CA VAL A 350 14.08 46.95 17.10
C VAL A 350 15.31 46.52 17.90
N ARG A 351 15.10 46.09 19.14
CA ARG A 351 16.11 45.44 19.98
C ARG A 351 15.65 44.05 20.33
N SER A 352 16.59 43.12 20.42
CA SER A 352 16.38 41.77 20.92
C SER A 352 17.15 41.61 22.22
N ASP A 353 16.54 40.98 23.23
CA ASP A 353 17.18 40.70 24.53
C ASP A 353 18.17 39.52 24.46
N SER A 354 18.49 39.05 23.28
CA SER A 354 19.51 38.01 23.07
C SER A 354 20.86 38.65 22.88
N ASP A 355 21.53 38.93 23.97
CA ASP A 355 22.96 39.26 24.00
C ASP A 355 23.81 37.99 23.80
#